data_92f4220682609813c38048e358231d67
#
_entry.id   92f4220682609813c38048e358231d67
#
_cell.length_a   1.000
_cell.length_b   1.000
_cell.length_c   1.000
_cell.angle_alpha   90.00
_cell.angle_beta   90.00
_cell.angle_gamma   90.00
#
_symmetry.space_group_name_H-M   'P 1'
#
loop_
_entity.id
_entity.type
_entity.pdbx_description
1 polymer ?
#
loop_
_entity_poly.entity_id
_entity_poly.type
_entity_poly.pdbx_seq_one_letter_code
_entity_poly.pdbx_strand_id
1 'polypeptide(L)'
;MITSINQLSAELKAIQDSHYQLNSYYFGEFNLALQNRELEYPLLVCDYNNGSINVSNTSVQLFIIVADKVYKDNSNLIETKSDTLQICRDIFNIMKKSQRWQVLGRVTQGNVTSFVERGKDEVAGHVMNVTIELRDSNGICELPMNGYDFGGSGSYACDPVLIVNSNGTFSVSAPSGSTYELEDMIFEVYVNTQYKEDVTLITLDN
;
A
#
# COMPACT_ATOMS: atom_id res chain seq x y z
N MET A 1 -9.06 -7.45 0.64
CA MET A 1 -7.93 -6.94 1.50
C MET A 1 -7.91 -5.42 1.38
N ILE A 2 -8.02 -4.72 2.49
CA ILE A 2 -8.01 -3.24 2.53
C ILE A 2 -6.57 -2.77 2.56
N THR A 3 -6.17 -1.92 1.62
CA THR A 3 -4.82 -1.34 1.59
C THR A 3 -4.65 -0.31 2.69
N SER A 4 -3.62 -0.47 3.51
CA SER A 4 -3.27 0.46 4.59
C SER A 4 -2.09 1.36 4.23
N ILE A 5 -1.97 2.50 4.93
CA ILE A 5 -0.81 3.39 4.81
C ILE A 5 0.49 2.66 5.16
N ASN A 6 0.43 1.75 6.14
CA ASN A 6 1.61 0.94 6.50
C ASN A 6 2.10 0.06 5.35
N GLN A 7 1.18 -0.50 4.55
CA GLN A 7 1.56 -1.28 3.37
C GLN A 7 2.18 -0.40 2.28
N LEU A 8 1.63 0.80 2.06
CA LEU A 8 2.23 1.76 1.12
C LEU A 8 3.64 2.19 1.57
N SER A 9 3.81 2.46 2.86
CA SER A 9 5.12 2.78 3.45
C SER A 9 6.11 1.63 3.29
N ALA A 10 5.70 0.38 3.55
CA ALA A 10 6.55 -0.80 3.41
C ALA A 10 7.02 -1.00 1.95
N GLU A 11 6.14 -0.76 0.97
CA GLU A 11 6.52 -0.85 -0.44
C GLU A 11 7.47 0.27 -0.87
N LEU A 12 7.30 1.50 -0.35
CA LEU A 12 8.25 2.59 -0.60
C LEU A 12 9.61 2.29 0.03
N LYS A 13 9.63 1.71 1.24
CA LYS A 13 10.87 1.24 1.84
C LYS A 13 11.54 0.15 0.99
N ALA A 14 10.78 -0.80 0.46
CA ALA A 14 11.32 -1.83 -0.42
C ALA A 14 11.91 -1.26 -1.72
N ILE A 15 11.31 -0.17 -2.25
CA ILE A 15 11.88 0.57 -3.39
C ILE A 15 13.23 1.17 -2.97
N GLN A 16 13.29 1.85 -1.81
CA GLN A 16 14.55 2.45 -1.32
C GLN A 16 15.63 1.39 -1.13
N ASP A 17 15.31 0.27 -0.48
CA ASP A 17 16.27 -0.82 -0.23
C ASP A 17 16.85 -1.43 -1.53
N SER A 18 16.14 -1.28 -2.65
CA SER A 18 16.52 -1.82 -3.94
C SER A 18 17.11 -0.78 -4.91
N HIS A 19 16.99 0.50 -4.61
CA HIS A 19 17.40 1.58 -5.50
C HIS A 19 18.86 1.97 -5.24
N TYR A 20 19.71 1.88 -6.26
CA TYR A 20 21.16 2.09 -6.13
C TYR A 20 21.60 3.48 -5.62
N GLN A 21 20.77 4.50 -5.79
CA GLN A 21 21.10 5.88 -5.42
C GLN A 21 20.47 6.32 -4.09
N LEU A 22 19.60 5.50 -3.46
CA LEU A 22 18.93 5.86 -2.21
C LEU A 22 19.60 5.17 -1.03
N ASN A 23 19.98 5.94 -0.02
CA ASN A 23 20.70 5.41 1.15
C ASN A 23 19.80 5.24 2.37
N SER A 24 18.79 6.11 2.55
CA SER A 24 17.90 6.03 3.71
C SER A 24 16.45 6.27 3.35
N TYR A 25 15.56 5.72 4.17
CA TYR A 25 14.11 5.92 4.12
C TYR A 25 13.57 6.44 5.44
N TYR A 26 12.66 7.39 5.39
CA TYR A 26 11.95 7.89 6.55
C TYR A 26 10.46 8.08 6.23
N PHE A 27 9.58 7.63 7.15
CA PHE A 27 8.15 7.88 7.06
C PHE A 27 7.75 8.92 8.11
N GLY A 28 7.22 10.05 7.67
CA GLY A 28 6.80 11.18 8.49
C GLY A 28 7.27 12.52 7.95
N GLU A 29 7.16 13.56 8.77
CA GLU A 29 7.47 14.93 8.40
C GLU A 29 8.93 15.11 7.96
N PHE A 30 9.13 15.81 6.85
CA PHE A 30 10.46 16.08 6.30
C PHE A 30 11.39 16.82 7.28
N ASN A 31 10.86 17.78 8.03
CA ASN A 31 11.65 18.52 9.02
C ASN A 31 12.18 17.63 10.15
N LEU A 32 11.44 16.60 10.54
CA LEU A 32 11.90 15.61 11.53
C LEU A 32 12.96 14.69 10.92
N ALA A 33 12.81 14.31 9.67
CA ALA A 33 13.84 13.56 8.95
C ALA A 33 15.17 14.31 8.89
N LEU A 34 15.17 15.61 8.62
CA LEU A 34 16.39 16.44 8.61
C LEU A 34 17.09 16.57 9.97
N GLN A 35 16.38 16.33 11.06
CA GLN A 35 16.95 16.34 12.42
C GLN A 35 17.55 15.00 12.82
N ASN A 36 17.20 13.92 12.12
CA ASN A 36 17.70 12.58 12.39
C ASN A 36 19.10 12.39 11.78
N ARG A 37 20.12 12.29 12.66
CA ARG A 37 21.53 12.18 12.26
C ARG A 37 21.93 10.79 11.75
N GLU A 38 21.05 9.79 11.89
CA GLU A 38 21.31 8.43 11.45
C GLU A 38 20.96 8.24 9.96
N LEU A 39 20.25 9.21 9.38
CA LEU A 39 19.83 9.15 7.98
C LEU A 39 20.96 9.61 7.05
N GLU A 40 21.19 8.82 6.02
CA GLU A 40 22.17 9.08 4.97
C GLU A 40 21.50 9.59 3.68
N TYR A 41 22.22 10.41 2.95
CA TYR A 41 21.75 10.98 1.68
C TYR A 41 22.31 10.20 0.47
N PRO A 42 21.59 10.12 -0.65
CA PRO A 42 20.23 10.65 -0.91
C PRO A 42 19.17 9.96 -0.06
N LEU A 43 18.26 10.79 0.46
CA LEU A 43 17.21 10.40 1.41
C LEU A 43 15.85 10.37 0.73
N LEU A 44 15.10 9.29 0.92
CA LEU A 44 13.70 9.18 0.56
C LEU A 44 12.83 9.39 1.79
N VAL A 45 11.97 10.41 1.76
CA VAL A 45 10.97 10.65 2.80
C VAL A 45 9.58 10.46 2.21
N CYS A 46 8.71 9.78 2.94
CA CYS A 46 7.31 9.70 2.61
C CYS A 46 6.47 10.26 3.74
N ASP A 47 5.62 11.22 3.44
CA ASP A 47 4.68 11.79 4.38
C ASP A 47 3.25 11.60 3.88
N TYR A 48 2.33 11.28 4.82
CA TYR A 48 0.91 11.21 4.53
C TYR A 48 0.32 12.61 4.58
N ASN A 49 -0.16 13.11 3.44
CA ASN A 49 -0.72 14.45 3.36
C ASN A 49 -2.21 14.45 3.77
N ASN A 50 -3.02 13.76 2.97
CA ASN A 50 -4.45 13.64 3.22
C ASN A 50 -5.04 12.43 2.49
N GLY A 51 -6.32 12.17 2.72
CA GLY A 51 -7.09 11.17 1.99
C GLY A 51 -8.54 11.59 1.83
N SER A 52 -9.22 10.97 0.91
CA SER A 52 -10.67 11.11 0.76
C SER A 52 -11.33 9.75 0.69
N ILE A 53 -12.47 9.63 1.37
CA ILE A 53 -13.31 8.44 1.37
C ILE A 53 -14.63 8.83 0.71
N ASN A 54 -14.92 8.24 -0.44
CA ASN A 54 -16.15 8.45 -1.19
C ASN A 54 -16.92 7.13 -1.27
N VAL A 55 -18.17 7.23 -1.74
CA VAL A 55 -19.03 6.05 -1.90
C VAL A 55 -18.44 4.99 -2.84
N SER A 56 -17.67 5.42 -3.84
CA SER A 56 -17.14 4.56 -4.90
C SER A 56 -15.65 4.26 -4.79
N ASN A 57 -14.89 5.07 -4.05
CA ASN A 57 -13.45 4.90 -3.93
C ASN A 57 -12.88 5.59 -2.69
N THR A 58 -11.78 5.07 -2.23
CA THR A 58 -10.91 5.72 -1.24
C THR A 58 -9.62 6.13 -1.92
N SER A 59 -9.15 7.35 -1.68
CA SER A 59 -7.86 7.79 -2.20
C SER A 59 -7.01 8.37 -1.10
N VAL A 60 -5.68 8.24 -1.26
CA VAL A 60 -4.68 8.84 -0.37
C VAL A 60 -3.74 9.71 -1.19
N GLN A 61 -3.27 10.79 -0.58
CA GLN A 61 -2.20 11.62 -1.12
C GLN A 61 -0.95 11.48 -0.25
N LEU A 62 0.15 11.16 -0.92
CA LEU A 62 1.46 11.05 -0.30
C LEU A 62 2.38 12.14 -0.84
N PHE A 63 3.15 12.76 0.05
CA PHE A 63 4.35 13.50 -0.34
C PHE A 63 5.53 12.55 -0.34
N ILE A 64 6.10 12.32 -1.50
CA ILE A 64 7.32 11.56 -1.68
C ILE A 64 8.43 12.56 -1.96
N ILE A 65 9.37 12.67 -1.03
CA ILE A 65 10.44 13.67 -1.06
C ILE A 65 11.75 12.95 -1.26
N VAL A 66 12.48 13.36 -2.29
CA VAL A 66 13.85 12.90 -2.52
C VAL A 66 14.77 14.09 -2.30
N ALA A 67 15.67 13.97 -1.35
CA ALA A 67 16.58 15.02 -0.94
C ALA A 67 18.03 14.53 -0.97
N ASP A 68 18.94 15.40 -1.38
CA ASP A 68 20.38 15.16 -1.31
C ASP A 68 21.15 16.41 -0.85
N LYS A 69 22.38 16.22 -0.40
CA LYS A 69 23.24 17.29 0.11
C LYS A 69 23.70 18.22 -0.97
N VAL A 70 23.68 19.51 -0.66
CA VAL A 70 24.23 20.56 -1.51
C VAL A 70 25.48 21.15 -0.84
N TYR A 71 26.50 21.41 -1.63
CA TYR A 71 27.69 22.09 -1.13
C TYR A 71 27.38 23.56 -0.83
N LYS A 72 28.08 24.12 0.16
CA LYS A 72 27.86 25.52 0.59
C LYS A 72 28.01 26.54 -0.53
N ASP A 73 28.84 26.25 -1.53
CA ASP A 73 29.04 27.07 -2.72
C ASP A 73 28.03 26.81 -3.84
N ASN A 74 27.08 25.91 -3.60
CA ASN A 74 26.07 25.44 -4.57
C ASN A 74 26.66 24.85 -5.87
N SER A 75 27.91 24.43 -5.88
CA SER A 75 28.58 23.93 -7.09
C SER A 75 27.92 22.66 -7.64
N ASN A 76 27.29 21.85 -6.80
CA ASN A 76 26.59 20.62 -7.19
C ASN A 76 25.05 20.76 -7.26
N LEU A 77 24.49 21.99 -7.13
CA LEU A 77 23.03 22.16 -7.01
C LEU A 77 22.26 21.66 -8.24
N ILE A 78 22.79 21.89 -9.44
CA ILE A 78 22.14 21.46 -10.69
C ILE A 78 22.16 19.94 -10.79
N GLU A 79 23.28 19.31 -10.45
CA GLU A 79 23.46 17.86 -10.45
C GLU A 79 22.52 17.23 -9.43
N THR A 80 22.53 17.69 -8.18
CA THR A 80 21.61 17.24 -7.12
C THR A 80 20.15 17.30 -7.55
N LYS A 81 19.73 18.41 -8.21
CA LYS A 81 18.35 18.51 -8.71
C LYS A 81 18.08 17.56 -9.88
N SER A 82 19.04 17.36 -10.76
CA SER A 82 18.90 16.41 -11.87
C SER A 82 18.72 14.98 -11.35
N ASP A 83 19.57 14.56 -10.42
CA ASP A 83 19.57 13.21 -9.86
C ASP A 83 18.31 12.94 -9.03
N THR A 84 17.92 13.85 -8.14
CA THR A 84 16.70 13.71 -7.34
C THR A 84 15.44 13.71 -8.20
N LEU A 85 15.39 14.43 -9.32
CA LEU A 85 14.29 14.35 -10.28
C LEU A 85 14.25 12.98 -10.97
N GLN A 86 15.41 12.45 -11.35
CA GLN A 86 15.49 11.13 -11.96
C GLN A 86 14.99 10.06 -11.00
N ILE A 87 15.41 10.09 -9.74
CA ILE A 87 14.95 9.17 -8.70
C ILE A 87 13.42 9.27 -8.51
N CYS A 88 12.85 10.48 -8.46
CA CYS A 88 11.40 10.65 -8.41
C CYS A 88 10.68 9.99 -9.59
N ARG A 89 11.23 10.13 -10.82
CA ARG A 89 10.67 9.49 -12.02
C ARG A 89 10.74 7.97 -11.94
N ASP A 90 11.83 7.43 -11.41
CA ASP A 90 12.01 5.99 -11.26
C ASP A 90 11.02 5.43 -10.24
N ILE A 91 10.87 6.07 -9.08
CA ILE A 91 9.87 5.70 -8.07
C ILE A 91 8.45 5.74 -8.69
N PHE A 92 8.09 6.83 -9.37
CA PHE A 92 6.77 6.97 -10.00
C PHE A 92 6.51 5.87 -11.03
N ASN A 93 7.52 5.54 -11.85
CA ASN A 93 7.41 4.48 -12.84
C ASN A 93 7.24 3.10 -12.20
N ILE A 94 7.94 2.82 -11.09
CA ILE A 94 7.78 1.59 -10.33
C ILE A 94 6.36 1.51 -9.76
N MET A 95 5.89 2.56 -9.10
CA MET A 95 4.53 2.63 -8.54
C MET A 95 3.45 2.41 -9.61
N LYS A 96 3.64 2.93 -10.81
CA LYS A 96 2.68 2.83 -11.91
C LYS A 96 2.69 1.46 -12.59
N LYS A 97 3.85 0.80 -12.68
CA LYS A 97 4.03 -0.39 -13.53
C LYS A 97 4.16 -1.70 -12.75
N SER A 98 4.56 -1.65 -11.49
CA SER A 98 4.76 -2.85 -10.66
C SER A 98 3.45 -3.51 -10.31
N GLN A 99 3.36 -4.83 -10.46
CA GLN A 99 2.21 -5.60 -10.03
C GLN A 99 1.96 -5.47 -8.51
N ARG A 100 3.01 -5.38 -7.70
CA ARG A 100 2.90 -5.18 -6.25
C ARG A 100 2.12 -3.91 -5.92
N TRP A 101 2.42 -2.80 -6.62
CA TRP A 101 1.70 -1.54 -6.46
C TRP A 101 0.28 -1.60 -7.01
N GLN A 102 0.06 -2.31 -8.12
CA GLN A 102 -1.28 -2.47 -8.69
C GLN A 102 -2.24 -3.25 -7.77
N VAL A 103 -1.71 -4.12 -6.91
CA VAL A 103 -2.51 -4.80 -5.87
C VAL A 103 -2.94 -3.83 -4.77
N LEU A 104 -2.09 -2.88 -4.39
CA LEU A 104 -2.38 -1.90 -3.33
C LEU A 104 -3.35 -0.80 -3.80
N GLY A 105 -3.17 -0.35 -5.03
CA GLY A 105 -3.98 0.74 -5.56
C GLY A 105 -3.53 1.19 -6.94
N ARG A 106 -4.22 2.19 -7.46
CA ARG A 106 -3.93 2.80 -8.76
C ARG A 106 -3.34 4.19 -8.55
N VAL A 107 -2.13 4.41 -9.02
CA VAL A 107 -1.54 5.74 -9.08
C VAL A 107 -2.22 6.55 -10.18
N THR A 108 -2.86 7.64 -9.82
CA THR A 108 -3.65 8.46 -10.76
C THR A 108 -2.95 9.74 -11.17
N GLN A 109 -2.13 10.31 -10.27
CA GLN A 109 -1.46 11.57 -10.51
C GLN A 109 -0.14 11.65 -9.75
N GLY A 110 0.84 12.35 -10.33
CA GLY A 110 2.08 12.75 -9.69
C GLY A 110 2.51 14.14 -10.17
N ASN A 111 2.60 15.10 -9.25
CA ASN A 111 3.14 16.43 -9.51
C ASN A 111 4.48 16.58 -8.77
N VAL A 112 5.48 17.11 -9.46
CA VAL A 112 6.83 17.25 -8.92
C VAL A 112 7.21 18.72 -8.82
N THR A 113 7.71 19.13 -7.65
CA THR A 113 8.20 20.48 -7.38
C THR A 113 9.60 20.42 -6.78
N SER A 114 10.52 21.23 -7.27
CA SER A 114 11.88 21.31 -6.71
C SER A 114 11.91 22.22 -5.49
N PHE A 115 12.82 21.92 -4.57
CA PHE A 115 13.09 22.75 -3.39
C PHE A 115 14.59 22.90 -3.13
N VAL A 116 14.93 23.86 -2.30
CA VAL A 116 16.24 24.03 -1.66
C VAL A 116 15.97 24.43 -0.23
N GLU A 117 16.44 23.63 0.72
CA GLU A 117 16.35 23.93 2.14
C GLU A 117 17.72 24.33 2.67
N ARG A 118 17.77 25.50 3.32
CA ARG A 118 18.98 26.09 3.90
C ARG A 118 18.85 26.11 5.41
N GLY A 119 19.14 24.99 6.01
CA GLY A 119 19.10 24.83 7.46
C GLY A 119 20.46 24.41 8.00
N LYS A 120 20.43 23.47 8.94
CA LYS A 120 21.64 22.87 9.51
C LYS A 120 22.39 22.03 8.47
N ASP A 121 21.64 21.28 7.67
CA ASP A 121 22.12 20.60 6.48
C ASP A 121 21.55 21.36 5.27
N GLU A 122 22.43 21.77 4.36
CA GLU A 122 21.99 22.33 3.09
C GLU A 122 21.61 21.19 2.16
N VAL A 123 20.32 21.09 1.85
CA VAL A 123 19.76 20.03 1.00
C VAL A 123 18.93 20.61 -0.12
N ALA A 124 18.92 19.93 -1.25
CA ALA A 124 18.02 20.21 -2.36
C ALA A 124 17.40 18.94 -2.86
N GLY A 125 16.30 19.07 -3.56
CA GLY A 125 15.64 17.91 -4.12
C GLY A 125 14.29 18.21 -4.73
N HIS A 126 13.44 17.19 -4.73
CA HIS A 126 12.10 17.25 -5.26
C HIS A 126 11.09 16.67 -4.31
N VAL A 127 9.92 17.32 -4.24
CA VAL A 127 8.71 16.80 -3.63
C VAL A 127 7.79 16.34 -4.74
N MET A 128 7.41 15.08 -4.72
CA MET A 128 6.41 14.52 -5.60
C MET A 128 5.12 14.28 -4.81
N ASN A 129 4.06 15.00 -5.18
CA ASN A 129 2.72 14.75 -4.62
C ASN A 129 2.03 13.68 -5.47
N VAL A 130 1.75 12.53 -4.87
CA VAL A 130 1.17 11.37 -5.54
C VAL A 130 -0.20 11.08 -4.98
N THR A 131 -1.18 10.92 -5.86
CA THR A 131 -2.52 10.44 -5.50
C THR A 131 -2.66 8.98 -5.89
N ILE A 132 -3.10 8.17 -4.93
CA ILE A 132 -3.31 6.74 -5.07
C ILE A 132 -4.77 6.43 -4.75
N GLU A 133 -5.49 5.87 -5.71
CA GLU A 133 -6.80 5.27 -5.47
C GLU A 133 -6.58 3.87 -4.90
N LEU A 134 -6.98 3.69 -3.64
CA LEU A 134 -6.83 2.42 -2.95
C LEU A 134 -7.81 1.38 -3.50
N ARG A 135 -7.39 0.13 -3.49
CA ARG A 135 -8.32 -0.97 -3.71
C ARG A 135 -9.03 -1.26 -2.40
N ASP A 136 -10.29 -0.88 -2.36
CA ASP A 136 -11.19 -1.27 -1.29
C ASP A 136 -11.94 -2.52 -1.73
N SER A 137 -11.76 -3.60 -1.00
CA SER A 137 -12.74 -4.68 -1.02
C SER A 137 -13.91 -4.19 -0.15
N ASN A 138 -14.90 -3.57 -0.77
CA ASN A 138 -16.04 -2.96 -0.09
C ASN A 138 -17.01 -3.99 0.53
N GLY A 139 -16.55 -5.18 0.87
CA GLY A 139 -17.34 -6.19 1.56
C GLY A 139 -17.54 -5.81 3.03
N ILE A 140 -18.78 -5.57 3.44
CA ILE A 140 -19.17 -5.43 4.86
C ILE A 140 -18.56 -6.55 5.70
N CYS A 141 -18.35 -7.72 5.12
CA CYS A 141 -17.80 -8.91 5.72
C CYS A 141 -16.32 -8.84 6.08
N GLU A 142 -15.57 -7.96 5.45
CA GLU A 142 -14.14 -7.74 5.75
C GLU A 142 -13.91 -6.69 6.84
N LEU A 143 -14.99 -6.05 7.31
CA LEU A 143 -14.88 -5.09 8.40
C LEU A 143 -14.58 -5.81 9.70
N PRO A 144 -13.63 -5.34 10.52
CA PRO A 144 -13.28 -5.95 11.80
C PRO A 144 -14.33 -5.60 12.86
N MET A 145 -15.59 -5.96 12.60
CA MET A 145 -16.73 -5.68 13.46
C MET A 145 -17.17 -6.97 14.16
N ASN A 146 -17.41 -6.90 15.45
CA ASN A 146 -17.92 -8.02 16.22
C ASN A 146 -19.34 -7.72 16.70
N GLY A 147 -20.32 -8.44 16.16
CA GLY A 147 -21.72 -8.37 16.61
C GLY A 147 -22.44 -7.08 16.28
N TYR A 148 -21.94 -6.28 15.32
CA TYR A 148 -22.66 -5.09 14.88
C TYR A 148 -23.80 -5.47 13.94
N ASP A 149 -25.03 -5.07 14.31
CA ASP A 149 -26.19 -5.22 13.43
C ASP A 149 -26.23 -4.07 12.41
N PHE A 150 -25.97 -4.40 11.15
CA PHE A 150 -26.00 -3.43 10.06
C PHE A 150 -27.44 -2.98 9.69
N GLY A 151 -28.47 -3.54 10.33
CA GLY A 151 -29.88 -3.21 10.09
C GLY A 151 -30.31 -3.52 8.65
N GLY A 152 -31.50 -4.05 8.49
CA GLY A 152 -32.09 -4.34 7.18
C GLY A 152 -32.63 -5.77 7.10
N SER A 153 -33.70 -5.93 6.31
CA SER A 153 -34.31 -7.24 6.03
C SER A 153 -33.58 -8.05 4.96
N GLY A 154 -32.41 -7.56 4.50
CA GLY A 154 -31.53 -8.25 3.55
C GLY A 154 -30.45 -9.01 4.30
N SER A 155 -30.37 -10.31 4.09
CA SER A 155 -29.22 -11.09 4.50
C SER A 155 -27.99 -10.51 3.76
N TYR A 156 -27.11 -9.80 4.47
CA TYR A 156 -25.74 -9.56 3.97
C TYR A 156 -25.00 -10.89 4.13
N ALA A 157 -25.28 -11.82 3.23
CA ALA A 157 -24.56 -13.08 3.18
C ALA A 157 -23.13 -12.75 2.74
N CYS A 158 -22.22 -12.77 3.68
CA CYS A 158 -20.82 -12.83 3.37
C CYS A 158 -20.54 -14.22 2.84
N ASP A 159 -19.94 -14.32 1.67
CA ASP A 159 -19.58 -15.62 1.14
C ASP A 159 -18.71 -16.37 2.15
N PRO A 160 -19.01 -17.61 2.44
CA PRO A 160 -18.20 -18.41 3.34
C PRO A 160 -16.82 -18.63 2.72
N VAL A 161 -15.79 -18.53 3.55
CA VAL A 161 -14.41 -18.76 3.13
C VAL A 161 -13.96 -20.13 3.58
N LEU A 162 -13.53 -20.96 2.64
CA LEU A 162 -12.88 -22.23 2.93
C LEU A 162 -11.45 -21.99 3.40
N ILE A 163 -11.15 -22.39 4.63
CA ILE A 163 -9.81 -22.30 5.20
C ILE A 163 -9.16 -23.69 5.14
N VAL A 164 -8.04 -23.76 4.44
CA VAL A 164 -7.19 -24.95 4.42
C VAL A 164 -6.17 -24.83 5.56
N ASN A 165 -6.30 -25.68 6.58
CA ASN A 165 -5.41 -25.68 7.72
C ASN A 165 -4.08 -26.40 7.39
N SER A 166 -3.01 -26.06 8.10
CA SER A 166 -1.67 -26.64 7.89
C SER A 166 -1.60 -28.15 8.17
N ASN A 167 -2.59 -28.71 8.86
CA ASN A 167 -2.71 -30.15 9.13
C ASN A 167 -3.50 -30.92 8.05
N GLY A 168 -3.87 -30.25 6.94
CA GLY A 168 -4.64 -30.85 5.87
C GLY A 168 -6.15 -30.93 6.11
N THR A 169 -6.66 -30.34 7.20
CA THR A 169 -8.10 -30.25 7.45
C THR A 169 -8.67 -28.97 6.83
N PHE A 170 -9.98 -28.98 6.55
CA PHE A 170 -10.71 -27.84 6.02
C PHE A 170 -11.63 -27.29 7.12
N SER A 171 -11.77 -25.98 7.17
CA SER A 171 -12.77 -25.31 7.96
C SER A 171 -13.45 -24.22 7.13
N VAL A 172 -14.74 -24.01 7.38
CA VAL A 172 -15.48 -22.90 6.74
C VAL A 172 -15.60 -21.79 7.73
N SER A 173 -15.11 -20.62 7.38
CA SER A 173 -15.34 -19.40 8.15
C SER A 173 -16.56 -18.70 7.56
N ALA A 174 -17.63 -18.64 8.33
CA ALA A 174 -18.83 -17.91 7.97
C ALA A 174 -19.11 -16.84 9.03
N PRO A 175 -19.74 -15.71 8.69
CA PRO A 175 -20.14 -14.70 9.65
C PRO A 175 -21.09 -15.29 10.71
N SER A 176 -20.95 -14.82 11.94
CA SER A 176 -21.81 -15.24 13.06
C SER A 176 -23.28 -14.96 12.74
N GLY A 177 -24.12 -15.98 12.86
CA GLY A 177 -25.57 -15.91 12.58
C GLY A 177 -25.96 -16.24 11.14
N SER A 178 -25.02 -16.58 10.27
CA SER A 178 -25.31 -17.07 8.93
C SER A 178 -25.64 -18.57 8.99
N THR A 179 -26.74 -18.97 8.35
CA THR A 179 -27.07 -20.38 8.09
C THR A 179 -26.80 -20.63 6.61
N TYR A 180 -25.90 -21.56 6.33
CA TYR A 180 -25.61 -22.02 4.96
C TYR A 180 -26.04 -23.46 4.82
N GLU A 181 -26.73 -23.76 3.73
CA GLU A 181 -26.94 -25.13 3.31
C GLU A 181 -25.68 -25.58 2.58
N LEU A 182 -24.93 -26.49 3.19
CA LEU A 182 -23.61 -26.94 2.67
C LEU A 182 -23.73 -27.77 1.40
N GLU A 183 -24.92 -28.26 1.08
CA GLU A 183 -25.16 -29.19 -0.03
C GLU A 183 -24.94 -28.56 -1.42
N ASP A 184 -25.04 -27.21 -1.52
CA ASP A 184 -24.93 -26.48 -2.79
C ASP A 184 -23.65 -25.63 -2.90
N MET A 185 -22.71 -25.79 -1.97
CA MET A 185 -21.50 -24.99 -1.98
C MET A 185 -20.39 -25.64 -2.82
N ILE A 186 -20.02 -24.97 -3.89
CA ILE A 186 -18.86 -25.33 -4.72
C ILE A 186 -17.74 -24.34 -4.40
N PHE A 187 -16.58 -24.85 -3.99
CA PHE A 187 -15.38 -24.06 -3.78
C PHE A 187 -14.37 -24.34 -4.88
N GLU A 188 -13.89 -23.27 -5.50
CA GLU A 188 -12.76 -23.37 -6.42
C GLU A 188 -11.45 -23.42 -5.63
N VAL A 189 -10.73 -24.52 -5.76
CA VAL A 189 -9.46 -24.71 -5.06
C VAL A 189 -8.29 -24.46 -6.00
N TYR A 190 -7.49 -23.45 -5.69
CA TYR A 190 -6.26 -23.12 -6.40
C TYR A 190 -5.04 -23.58 -5.60
N VAL A 191 -4.21 -24.41 -6.21
CA VAL A 191 -2.94 -24.83 -5.62
C VAL A 191 -1.80 -24.28 -6.49
N ASN A 192 -0.91 -23.49 -5.90
CA ASN A 192 0.20 -22.83 -6.60
C ASN A 192 -0.28 -21.97 -7.80
N THR A 193 -1.34 -21.20 -7.59
CA THR A 193 -1.95 -20.31 -8.62
C THR A 193 -2.53 -21.03 -9.84
N GLN A 194 -2.64 -22.34 -9.81
CA GLN A 194 -3.30 -23.11 -10.86
C GLN A 194 -4.59 -23.73 -10.32
N TYR A 195 -5.68 -23.54 -11.06
CA TYR A 195 -6.93 -24.25 -10.82
C TYR A 195 -6.69 -25.76 -10.88
N LYS A 196 -7.12 -26.48 -9.88
CA LYS A 196 -6.91 -27.93 -9.79
C LYS A 196 -8.20 -28.72 -9.96
N GLU A 197 -9.22 -28.41 -9.16
CA GLU A 197 -10.50 -29.15 -9.18
C GLU A 197 -11.59 -28.34 -8.48
N ASP A 198 -12.84 -28.56 -8.88
CA ASP A 198 -14.01 -28.16 -8.09
C ASP A 198 -14.18 -29.15 -6.94
N VAL A 199 -14.19 -28.65 -5.72
CA VAL A 199 -14.39 -29.49 -4.53
C VAL A 199 -15.82 -29.31 -4.09
N THR A 200 -16.63 -30.35 -4.26
CA THR A 200 -17.95 -30.41 -3.64
C THR A 200 -17.78 -30.87 -2.18
N LEU A 201 -18.18 -30.03 -1.23
CA LEU A 201 -18.21 -30.44 0.17
C LEU A 201 -19.34 -31.46 0.35
N ILE A 202 -18.95 -32.73 0.53
CA ILE A 202 -19.88 -33.77 0.93
C ILE A 202 -20.14 -33.59 2.41
N THR A 203 -21.42 -33.46 2.82
CA THR A 203 -21.85 -33.44 4.21
C THR A 203 -21.30 -34.65 4.94
N LEU A 204 -20.55 -34.42 5.99
CA LEU A 204 -20.28 -35.46 6.97
C LEU A 204 -21.53 -35.58 7.82
N ASP A 205 -22.32 -36.65 7.59
CA ASP A 205 -23.38 -37.07 8.51
C ASP A 205 -22.75 -37.28 9.89
N ASN A 206 -23.37 -36.66 10.91
CA ASN A 206 -23.07 -36.90 12.31
C ASN A 206 -23.59 -38.27 12.75
#